data_5188d1d2b1e0b62633a4c828e5fbb446
#
_entry.id   5188d1d2b1e0b62633a4c828e5fbb446
#
_cell.length_a   1.000
_cell.length_b   1.000
_cell.length_c   1.000
_cell.angle_alpha   90.00
_cell.angle_beta   90.00
_cell.angle_gamma   90.00
#
_symmetry.space_group_name_H-M   'P 1'
#
loop_
_entity.id
_entity.type
_entity.pdbx_description
1 polymer ?
#
loop_
_entity_poly.entity_id
_entity_poly.type
_entity_poly.pdbx_seq_one_letter_code
_entity_poly.pdbx_strand_id
1 'polypeptide(L)'
;MDLWAESNYTSGISYINNTFIYELDIQKANINVLYSLGVIDKQIYDYLYNSEREVRQVFIGKLQKDKAVSDALKMGVREARKNLFEANNIQDYEVLSIKNDAVFLINRIPSIRDFGLIHFIPKNKYTGFYQLMNLEMYYYYNNVSKEEWIHIKGISDKNIALHENYFLQFLKDLFYTIQCNGAEIAMRMLKDFYMQYINLSLPVEYYRKFDVSSDYHFKFKTSIGTGFGMDNATEEQKQYLDISNNLRILLELQKKLVQMYFNKH
;
A
#
# COMPACT_ATOMS: atom_id res chain seq x y z
N MET A 1 17.78 -12.74 -10.12
CA MET A 1 17.73 -11.26 -9.97
C MET A 1 17.98 -10.97 -8.50
N ASP A 2 18.90 -10.07 -8.17
CA ASP A 2 19.21 -9.78 -6.76
C ASP A 2 18.13 -8.82 -6.19
N LEU A 3 16.97 -9.35 -5.84
CA LEU A 3 15.82 -8.55 -5.35
C LEU A 3 16.17 -7.69 -4.15
N TRP A 4 17.07 -8.14 -3.29
CA TRP A 4 17.55 -7.35 -2.15
C TRP A 4 18.17 -5.99 -2.57
N ALA A 5 18.68 -5.88 -3.82
CA ALA A 5 19.27 -4.65 -4.34
C ALA A 5 18.22 -3.61 -4.82
N GLU A 6 16.99 -4.04 -5.03
CA GLU A 6 15.92 -3.16 -5.48
C GLU A 6 15.44 -2.24 -4.33
N SER A 7 15.23 -0.96 -4.62
CA SER A 7 14.65 -0.02 -3.67
C SER A 7 13.13 0.02 -3.72
N ASN A 8 12.57 -0.39 -4.85
CA ASN A 8 11.13 -0.48 -5.07
C ASN A 8 10.88 -1.64 -6.04
N TYR A 9 10.28 -2.69 -5.52
CA TYR A 9 9.94 -3.90 -6.26
C TYR A 9 8.51 -4.32 -5.92
N THR A 10 7.80 -4.83 -6.89
CA THR A 10 6.52 -5.50 -6.71
C THR A 10 6.52 -6.73 -7.62
N SER A 11 6.18 -7.89 -7.06
CA SER A 11 6.09 -9.13 -7.83
C SER A 11 4.98 -9.05 -8.88
N GLY A 12 4.98 -9.97 -9.85
CA GLY A 12 3.90 -10.10 -10.83
C GLY A 12 2.58 -10.65 -10.25
N ILE A 13 2.52 -10.88 -8.93
CA ILE A 13 1.32 -11.37 -8.25
C ILE A 13 0.32 -10.23 -8.15
N SER A 14 -0.85 -10.42 -8.75
CA SER A 14 -1.87 -9.37 -8.83
C SER A 14 -2.90 -9.44 -7.69
N TYR A 15 -3.03 -10.57 -7.02
CA TYR A 15 -3.84 -10.72 -5.80
C TYR A 15 -3.39 -11.93 -4.97
N ILE A 16 -3.62 -11.83 -3.65
CA ILE A 16 -3.48 -12.93 -2.68
C ILE A 16 -4.71 -12.91 -1.78
N ASN A 17 -5.28 -14.09 -1.51
CA ASN A 17 -6.38 -14.26 -0.56
C ASN A 17 -6.07 -15.37 0.43
N ASN A 18 -6.45 -15.18 1.69
CA ASN A 18 -6.33 -16.17 2.76
C ASN A 18 -4.91 -16.75 2.91
N THR A 19 -3.92 -15.91 2.66
CA THR A 19 -2.50 -16.25 2.77
C THR A 19 -1.79 -15.16 3.54
N PHE A 20 -0.98 -15.53 4.52
CA PHE A 20 -0.30 -14.55 5.34
C PHE A 20 0.80 -13.82 4.57
N ILE A 21 0.81 -12.51 4.73
CA ILE A 21 1.86 -11.63 4.25
C ILE A 21 2.40 -10.87 5.45
N TYR A 22 3.71 -10.86 5.61
CA TYR A 22 4.38 -10.20 6.72
C TYR A 22 5.18 -9.01 6.21
N GLU A 23 4.88 -7.83 6.75
CA GLU A 23 5.68 -6.62 6.55
C GLU A 23 6.77 -6.56 7.60
N LEU A 24 8.02 -6.60 7.15
CA LEU A 24 9.19 -6.33 7.97
C LEU A 24 9.72 -4.95 7.63
N ASP A 25 10.09 -4.19 8.65
CA ASP A 25 10.61 -2.83 8.51
C ASP A 25 11.89 -2.68 9.32
N ILE A 26 12.86 -1.91 8.83
CA ILE A 26 14.08 -1.66 9.60
C ILE A 26 13.79 -0.63 10.69
N GLN A 27 14.00 -1.01 11.95
CA GLN A 27 13.79 -0.10 13.06
C GLN A 27 14.72 1.12 12.95
N LYS A 28 14.13 2.32 12.88
CA LYS A 28 14.88 3.58 12.77
C LYS A 28 15.95 3.55 11.66
N ALA A 29 15.63 2.98 10.50
CA ALA A 29 16.52 2.65 9.40
C ALA A 29 17.60 3.70 9.14
N ASN A 30 17.20 4.94 8.88
CA ASN A 30 18.13 5.98 8.46
C ASN A 30 19.23 6.27 9.48
N ILE A 31 18.89 6.41 10.77
CA ILE A 31 19.89 6.74 11.79
C ILE A 31 20.81 5.55 12.10
N ASN A 32 20.25 4.33 12.13
CA ASN A 32 21.03 3.12 12.36
C ASN A 32 22.02 2.89 11.23
N VAL A 33 21.58 3.07 9.97
CA VAL A 33 22.45 2.97 8.79
C VAL A 33 23.53 4.06 8.80
N LEU A 34 23.17 5.33 9.03
CA LEU A 34 24.16 6.42 9.03
C LEU A 34 25.22 6.25 10.12
N TYR A 35 24.82 5.78 11.28
CA TYR A 35 25.76 5.52 12.37
C TYR A 35 26.63 4.30 12.07
N SER A 36 26.08 3.21 11.55
CA SER A 36 26.86 2.03 11.16
C SER A 36 27.89 2.31 10.07
N LEU A 37 27.63 3.28 9.21
CA LEU A 37 28.54 3.75 8.16
C LEU A 37 29.51 4.86 8.62
N GLY A 38 29.44 5.29 9.89
CA GLY A 38 30.28 6.37 10.43
C GLY A 38 29.97 7.76 9.87
N VAL A 39 28.81 7.96 9.26
CA VAL A 39 28.37 9.28 8.71
C VAL A 39 27.96 10.23 9.83
N ILE A 40 27.40 9.70 10.91
CA ILE A 40 27.11 10.43 12.13
C ILE A 40 27.89 9.81 13.29
N ASP A 41 28.31 10.64 14.24
CA ASP A 41 28.99 10.18 15.45
C ASP A 41 28.00 9.64 16.51
N LYS A 42 28.56 9.09 17.59
CA LYS A 42 27.76 8.52 18.68
C LYS A 42 26.87 9.56 19.36
N GLN A 43 27.33 10.79 19.52
CA GLN A 43 26.59 11.84 20.21
C GLN A 43 25.34 12.23 19.41
N ILE A 44 25.50 12.42 18.11
CA ILE A 44 24.39 12.68 17.19
C ILE A 44 23.44 11.48 17.12
N TYR A 45 23.98 10.26 17.07
CA TYR A 45 23.18 9.04 17.08
C TYR A 45 22.31 8.94 18.33
N ASP A 46 22.90 9.07 19.53
CA ASP A 46 22.18 8.96 20.80
C ASP A 46 21.08 10.04 20.91
N TYR A 47 21.37 11.26 20.47
CA TYR A 47 20.38 12.33 20.42
C TYR A 47 19.21 11.99 19.48
N LEU A 48 19.49 11.59 18.26
CA LEU A 48 18.46 11.27 17.28
C LEU A 48 17.70 9.99 17.65
N TYR A 49 18.36 9.01 18.23
CA TYR A 49 17.72 7.76 18.63
C TYR A 49 16.61 8.00 19.67
N ASN A 50 16.83 8.96 20.58
CA ASN A 50 15.88 9.32 21.64
C ASN A 50 14.92 10.46 21.24
N SER A 51 15.09 11.07 20.06
CA SER A 51 14.23 12.15 19.57
C SER A 51 12.92 11.63 19.00
N GLU A 52 11.92 12.51 18.87
CA GLU A 52 10.68 12.25 18.17
C GLU A 52 10.91 12.02 16.66
N ARG A 53 9.96 11.36 16.00
CA ARG A 53 10.04 11.01 14.58
C ARG A 53 10.25 12.24 13.70
N GLU A 54 9.54 13.32 13.97
CA GLU A 54 9.58 14.57 13.21
C GLU A 54 10.97 15.21 13.24
N VAL A 55 11.58 15.25 14.42
CA VAL A 55 12.96 15.75 14.60
C VAL A 55 13.95 14.94 13.77
N ARG A 56 13.83 13.60 13.84
CA ARG A 56 14.66 12.70 13.03
C ARG A 56 14.48 12.94 11.53
N GLN A 57 13.24 13.05 11.07
CA GLN A 57 12.94 13.27 9.64
C GLN A 57 13.51 14.59 9.13
N VAL A 58 13.38 15.66 9.91
CA VAL A 58 13.96 16.98 9.54
C VAL A 58 15.47 16.91 9.46
N PHE A 59 16.12 16.28 10.45
CA PHE A 59 17.57 16.15 10.47
C PHE A 59 18.09 15.32 9.30
N ILE A 60 17.52 14.13 9.10
CA ILE A 60 17.88 13.23 8.00
C ILE A 60 17.61 13.89 6.64
N GLY A 61 16.47 14.58 6.47
CA GLY A 61 16.16 15.30 5.25
C GLY A 61 17.15 16.41 4.90
N LYS A 62 17.79 17.05 5.92
CA LYS A 62 18.89 17.99 5.71
C LYS A 62 20.16 17.28 5.25
N LEU A 63 20.52 16.16 5.88
CA LEU A 63 21.70 15.39 5.49
C LEU A 63 21.59 14.79 4.09
N GLN A 64 20.40 14.34 3.70
CA GLN A 64 20.14 13.74 2.38
C GLN A 64 20.22 14.75 1.21
N LYS A 65 20.34 16.06 1.49
CA LYS A 65 20.67 17.04 0.46
C LYS A 65 22.09 16.82 -0.10
N ASP A 66 22.97 16.25 0.71
CA ASP A 66 24.26 15.74 0.24
C ASP A 66 24.00 14.40 -0.47
N LYS A 67 24.40 14.35 -1.74
CA LYS A 67 24.25 13.17 -2.60
C LYS A 67 25.02 11.97 -2.04
N ALA A 68 26.21 12.18 -1.49
CA ALA A 68 27.03 11.11 -0.93
C ALA A 68 26.32 10.45 0.26
N VAL A 69 25.69 11.23 1.14
CA VAL A 69 24.91 10.74 2.27
C VAL A 69 23.65 10.00 1.79
N SER A 70 22.94 10.55 0.79
CA SER A 70 21.78 9.90 0.19
C SER A 70 22.12 8.54 -0.43
N ASP A 71 23.22 8.46 -1.14
CA ASP A 71 23.69 7.22 -1.78
C ASP A 71 24.19 6.22 -0.73
N ALA A 72 24.89 6.68 0.30
CA ALA A 72 25.30 5.84 1.44
C ALA A 72 24.10 5.21 2.17
N LEU A 73 23.04 5.99 2.42
CA LEU A 73 21.81 5.47 3.00
C LEU A 73 21.17 4.37 2.14
N LYS A 74 21.06 4.58 0.83
CA LYS A 74 20.52 3.57 -0.09
C LYS A 74 21.36 2.30 -0.08
N MET A 75 22.69 2.45 -0.10
CA MET A 75 23.62 1.32 -0.05
C MET A 75 23.49 0.55 1.26
N GLY A 76 23.45 1.24 2.40
CA GLY A 76 23.32 0.61 3.71
C GLY A 76 21.99 -0.14 3.89
N VAL A 77 20.88 0.42 3.39
CA VAL A 77 19.58 -0.29 3.38
C VAL A 77 19.62 -1.52 2.48
N ARG A 78 20.26 -1.44 1.32
CA ARG A 78 20.45 -2.60 0.42
C ARG A 78 21.27 -3.70 1.07
N GLU A 79 22.38 -3.35 1.69
CA GLU A 79 23.24 -4.31 2.42
C GLU A 79 22.48 -4.97 3.59
N ALA A 80 21.69 -4.19 4.33
CA ALA A 80 20.84 -4.73 5.39
C ALA A 80 19.85 -5.77 4.85
N ARG A 81 19.19 -5.49 3.71
CA ARG A 81 18.29 -6.45 3.06
C ARG A 81 19.03 -7.67 2.54
N LYS A 82 20.23 -7.49 1.96
CA LYS A 82 21.07 -8.60 1.53
C LYS A 82 21.35 -9.55 2.70
N ASN A 83 21.80 -9.01 3.82
CA ASN A 83 22.05 -9.80 5.03
C ASN A 83 20.80 -10.56 5.50
N LEU A 84 19.62 -9.91 5.48
CA LEU A 84 18.35 -10.56 5.81
C LEU A 84 18.06 -11.74 4.87
N PHE A 85 18.23 -11.54 3.56
CA PHE A 85 17.92 -12.54 2.54
C PHE A 85 18.87 -13.73 2.62
N GLU A 86 20.18 -13.48 2.69
CA GLU A 86 21.22 -14.51 2.76
C GLU A 86 21.13 -15.31 4.05
N ALA A 87 21.06 -14.65 5.22
CA ALA A 87 21.02 -15.32 6.52
C ALA A 87 19.78 -16.21 6.70
N ASN A 88 18.68 -15.90 6.00
CA ASN A 88 17.45 -16.68 6.07
C ASN A 88 17.20 -17.50 4.82
N ASN A 89 18.06 -17.47 3.80
CA ASN A 89 17.84 -18.13 2.50
C ASN A 89 16.45 -17.77 1.90
N ILE A 90 16.13 -16.45 1.84
CA ILE A 90 14.87 -15.97 1.29
C ILE A 90 14.92 -16.10 -0.24
N GLN A 91 13.90 -16.77 -0.81
CA GLN A 91 13.80 -16.99 -2.23
C GLN A 91 12.96 -15.89 -2.91
N ASP A 92 13.23 -15.60 -4.18
CA ASP A 92 12.54 -14.55 -4.95
C ASP A 92 11.00 -14.70 -4.94
N TYR A 93 10.50 -15.95 -5.00
CA TYR A 93 9.06 -16.23 -4.98
C TYR A 93 8.37 -15.98 -3.63
N GLU A 94 9.14 -15.85 -2.55
CA GLU A 94 8.64 -15.49 -1.21
C GLU A 94 8.50 -13.99 -1.05
N VAL A 95 9.10 -13.18 -1.95
CA VAL A 95 9.11 -11.73 -1.89
C VAL A 95 7.94 -11.17 -2.69
N LEU A 96 6.95 -10.62 -2.00
CA LEU A 96 5.82 -9.94 -2.64
C LEU A 96 6.18 -8.53 -3.10
N SER A 97 6.81 -7.76 -2.23
CA SER A 97 7.14 -6.36 -2.50
C SER A 97 8.31 -5.88 -1.64
N ILE A 98 9.05 -4.89 -2.15
CA ILE A 98 10.06 -4.13 -1.42
C ILE A 98 9.75 -2.65 -1.57
N LYS A 99 9.71 -1.91 -0.45
CA LYS A 99 9.45 -0.47 -0.42
C LYS A 99 10.49 0.20 0.48
N ASN A 100 11.59 0.61 -0.12
CA ASN A 100 12.76 1.17 0.58
C ASN A 100 13.30 0.22 1.66
N ASP A 101 13.02 0.50 2.93
CA ASP A 101 13.42 -0.25 4.12
C ASP A 101 12.44 -1.34 4.54
N ALA A 102 11.25 -1.40 3.91
CA ALA A 102 10.25 -2.43 4.16
C ALA A 102 10.35 -3.59 3.15
N VAL A 103 10.17 -4.82 3.65
CA VAL A 103 10.08 -6.05 2.86
C VAL A 103 8.79 -6.78 3.19
N PHE A 104 8.03 -7.18 2.17
CA PHE A 104 6.79 -7.94 2.31
C PHE A 104 7.02 -9.38 1.86
N LEU A 105 6.88 -10.33 2.79
CA LEU A 105 7.11 -11.75 2.55
C LEU A 105 5.82 -12.56 2.63
N ILE A 106 5.67 -13.50 1.71
CA ILE A 106 4.52 -14.42 1.66
C ILE A 106 4.80 -15.62 2.57
N ASN A 107 3.90 -15.88 3.52
CA ASN A 107 3.93 -17.03 4.45
C ASN A 107 5.23 -17.20 5.24
N ARG A 108 6.02 -16.15 5.37
CA ARG A 108 7.34 -16.28 6.00
C ARG A 108 7.66 -15.13 6.94
N ILE A 109 8.10 -15.47 8.15
CA ILE A 109 8.78 -14.57 9.08
C ILE A 109 10.24 -15.09 9.21
N PRO A 110 11.25 -14.29 8.81
CA PRO A 110 12.63 -14.64 9.00
C PRO A 110 12.97 -14.85 10.46
N SER A 111 13.78 -15.85 10.79
CA SER A 111 14.23 -16.13 12.16
C SER A 111 15.40 -15.22 12.55
N ILE A 112 16.32 -14.94 11.62
CA ILE A 112 17.46 -14.06 11.81
C ILE A 112 17.11 -12.67 11.29
N ARG A 113 17.01 -11.70 12.21
CA ARG A 113 16.52 -10.34 11.89
C ARG A 113 17.41 -9.24 12.46
N ASP A 114 18.45 -9.63 13.22
CA ASP A 114 19.34 -8.71 13.91
C ASP A 114 20.75 -8.78 13.31
N PHE A 115 21.21 -7.65 12.79
CA PHE A 115 22.51 -7.50 12.12
C PHE A 115 23.24 -6.28 12.72
N GLY A 116 23.81 -6.45 13.90
CA GLY A 116 24.44 -5.34 14.65
C GLY A 116 23.43 -4.29 15.07
N LEU A 117 23.54 -3.09 14.50
CA LEU A 117 22.60 -1.98 14.77
C LEU A 117 21.31 -2.05 13.92
N ILE A 118 21.27 -2.94 12.94
CA ILE A 118 20.14 -3.08 12.03
C ILE A 118 19.22 -4.18 12.54
N HIS A 119 17.98 -3.81 12.86
CA HIS A 119 16.95 -4.73 13.36
C HIS A 119 15.74 -4.68 12.46
N PHE A 120 15.39 -5.82 11.84
CA PHE A 120 14.14 -5.98 11.10
C PHE A 120 13.03 -6.39 12.07
N ILE A 121 12.03 -5.53 12.21
CA ILE A 121 10.88 -5.79 13.07
C ILE A 121 9.66 -6.19 12.22
N PRO A 122 8.90 -7.23 12.59
CA PRO A 122 7.57 -7.47 12.03
C PRO A 122 6.67 -6.30 12.42
N LYS A 123 6.21 -5.55 11.41
CA LYS A 123 5.40 -4.35 11.63
C LYS A 123 3.92 -4.65 11.50
N ASN A 124 3.56 -5.33 10.42
CA ASN A 124 2.18 -5.68 10.14
C ASN A 124 2.09 -7.11 9.58
N LYS A 125 0.89 -7.66 9.69
CA LYS A 125 0.49 -8.93 9.11
C LYS A 125 -0.79 -8.72 8.30
N TYR A 126 -0.87 -9.35 7.13
CA TYR A 126 -2.03 -9.25 6.25
C TYR A 126 -2.50 -10.64 5.83
N THR A 127 -3.76 -10.74 5.39
CA THR A 127 -4.40 -11.96 4.89
C THR A 127 -4.81 -11.86 3.43
N GLY A 128 -4.67 -10.68 2.84
CA GLY A 128 -4.97 -10.38 1.46
C GLY A 128 -4.07 -9.29 0.87
N PHE A 129 -3.88 -9.37 -0.44
CA PHE A 129 -3.16 -8.38 -1.23
C PHE A 129 -3.84 -8.21 -2.57
N TYR A 130 -3.99 -6.95 -3.00
CA TYR A 130 -4.60 -6.61 -4.29
C TYR A 130 -3.81 -5.49 -4.94
N GLN A 131 -3.22 -5.79 -6.11
CA GLN A 131 -2.55 -4.77 -6.91
C GLN A 131 -3.53 -4.17 -7.91
N LEU A 132 -3.80 -2.88 -7.78
CA LEU A 132 -4.69 -2.11 -8.62
C LEU A 132 -3.92 -0.95 -9.25
N MET A 133 -3.53 -1.10 -10.52
CA MET A 133 -2.66 -0.12 -11.20
C MET A 133 -1.33 0.05 -10.42
N ASN A 134 -1.06 1.24 -9.92
CA ASN A 134 0.11 1.58 -9.10
C ASN A 134 -0.16 1.51 -7.57
N LEU A 135 -1.38 1.14 -7.17
CA LEU A 135 -1.73 0.95 -5.77
C LEU A 135 -1.50 -0.49 -5.33
N GLU A 136 -0.93 -0.66 -4.16
CA GLU A 136 -0.84 -1.93 -3.48
C GLU A 136 -1.73 -1.87 -2.23
N MET A 137 -2.76 -2.69 -2.20
CA MET A 137 -3.71 -2.78 -1.09
C MET A 137 -3.45 -4.04 -0.29
N TYR A 138 -3.08 -3.87 0.96
CA TYR A 138 -2.80 -4.94 1.92
C TYR A 138 -3.95 -4.99 2.93
N TYR A 139 -4.65 -6.12 2.99
CA TYR A 139 -5.82 -6.31 3.82
C TYR A 139 -5.59 -7.35 4.90
N TYR A 140 -6.08 -7.08 6.10
CA TYR A 140 -6.08 -8.02 7.21
C TYR A 140 -7.48 -8.16 7.78
N TYR A 141 -7.86 -9.38 8.04
CA TYR A 141 -9.04 -9.73 8.82
C TYR A 141 -8.76 -10.94 9.71
N ASN A 142 -9.13 -10.82 10.99
CA ASN A 142 -9.05 -11.91 11.94
C ASN A 142 -10.48 -12.35 12.34
N ASN A 143 -10.85 -13.56 11.95
CA ASN A 143 -12.21 -14.06 12.20
C ASN A 143 -12.55 -14.23 13.69
N VAL A 144 -11.54 -14.40 14.56
CA VAL A 144 -11.74 -14.59 16.01
C VAL A 144 -11.86 -13.24 16.72
N SER A 145 -10.88 -12.36 16.57
CA SER A 145 -10.87 -11.05 17.22
C SER A 145 -11.74 -10.00 16.55
N LYS A 146 -12.17 -10.26 15.29
CA LYS A 146 -12.87 -9.30 14.42
C LYS A 146 -12.04 -8.06 14.08
N GLU A 147 -10.75 -8.12 14.33
CA GLU A 147 -9.82 -7.05 13.90
C GLU A 147 -9.73 -7.00 12.40
N GLU A 148 -9.82 -5.79 11.87
CA GLU A 148 -9.76 -5.51 10.45
C GLU A 148 -8.99 -4.24 10.18
N TRP A 149 -8.09 -4.28 9.20
CA TRP A 149 -7.45 -3.07 8.66
C TRP A 149 -7.04 -3.23 7.21
N ILE A 150 -6.84 -2.10 6.56
CA ILE A 150 -6.30 -2.01 5.20
C ILE A 150 -5.18 -0.98 5.17
N HIS A 151 -4.07 -1.34 4.55
CA HIS A 151 -2.99 -0.42 4.25
C HIS A 151 -2.84 -0.29 2.74
N ILE A 152 -2.76 0.95 2.26
CA ILE A 152 -2.64 1.24 0.82
C ILE A 152 -1.31 1.95 0.59
N LYS A 153 -0.47 1.33 -0.23
CA LYS A 153 0.78 1.95 -0.70
C LYS A 153 0.53 2.60 -2.06
N GLY A 154 1.16 3.74 -2.31
CA GLY A 154 0.98 4.53 -3.53
C GLY A 154 0.07 5.75 -3.36
N ILE A 155 -0.49 5.97 -2.17
CA ILE A 155 -1.30 7.12 -1.80
C ILE A 155 -0.87 7.64 -0.42
N SER A 156 -1.00 8.93 -0.16
CA SER A 156 -0.64 9.50 1.15
C SER A 156 -1.68 9.19 2.22
N ASP A 157 -1.22 9.04 3.48
CA ASP A 157 -2.11 8.78 4.63
C ASP A 157 -3.18 9.86 4.81
N LYS A 158 -2.88 11.12 4.47
CA LYS A 158 -3.85 12.23 4.50
C LYS A 158 -5.01 12.00 3.53
N ASN A 159 -4.70 11.50 2.33
CA ASN A 159 -5.73 11.19 1.34
C ASN A 159 -6.54 9.96 1.75
N ILE A 160 -5.90 8.94 2.32
CA ILE A 160 -6.60 7.77 2.85
C ILE A 160 -7.61 8.19 3.92
N ALA A 161 -7.22 9.04 4.86
CA ALA A 161 -8.09 9.53 5.95
C ALA A 161 -9.35 10.24 5.44
N LEU A 162 -9.30 10.92 4.28
CA LEU A 162 -10.46 11.56 3.68
C LEU A 162 -11.54 10.57 3.19
N HIS A 163 -11.18 9.31 3.00
CA HIS A 163 -12.05 8.26 2.44
C HIS A 163 -12.43 7.18 3.46
N GLU A 164 -11.99 7.32 4.73
CA GLU A 164 -12.09 6.30 5.77
C GLU A 164 -13.52 5.73 5.94
N ASN A 165 -14.51 6.62 6.00
CA ASN A 165 -15.90 6.26 6.29
C ASN A 165 -16.75 5.97 5.05
N TYR A 166 -16.17 6.03 3.85
CA TYR A 166 -16.90 5.91 2.59
C TYR A 166 -16.23 4.89 1.67
N PHE A 167 -15.49 5.35 0.69
CA PHE A 167 -14.92 4.47 -0.32
C PHE A 167 -13.95 3.43 0.26
N LEU A 168 -13.16 3.82 1.27
CA LEU A 168 -12.27 2.89 1.97
C LEU A 168 -13.06 1.83 2.75
N GLN A 169 -14.17 2.19 3.40
CA GLN A 169 -15.04 1.22 4.05
C GLN A 169 -15.65 0.24 3.05
N PHE A 170 -16.10 0.72 1.89
CA PHE A 170 -16.54 -0.15 0.81
C PHE A 170 -15.46 -1.15 0.37
N LEU A 171 -14.19 -0.71 0.26
CA LEU A 171 -13.08 -1.60 -0.09
C LEU A 171 -12.84 -2.68 0.99
N LYS A 172 -12.92 -2.32 2.28
CA LYS A 172 -12.83 -3.29 3.39
C LYS A 172 -13.95 -4.32 3.28
N ASP A 173 -15.20 -3.89 3.16
CA ASP A 173 -16.36 -4.77 3.03
C ASP A 173 -16.24 -5.70 1.81
N LEU A 174 -15.73 -5.20 0.70
CA LEU A 174 -15.47 -5.99 -0.50
C LEU A 174 -14.38 -7.03 -0.27
N PHE A 175 -13.25 -6.66 0.34
CA PHE A 175 -12.15 -7.59 0.62
C PHE A 175 -12.54 -8.64 1.67
N TYR A 176 -13.29 -8.25 2.69
CA TYR A 176 -13.91 -9.18 3.62
C TYR A 176 -14.79 -10.19 2.88
N THR A 177 -15.66 -9.71 1.99
CA THR A 177 -16.55 -10.56 1.20
C THR A 177 -15.77 -11.51 0.31
N ILE A 178 -14.68 -11.07 -0.32
CA ILE A 178 -13.81 -11.95 -1.11
C ILE A 178 -13.24 -13.08 -0.26
N GLN A 179 -12.76 -12.78 0.93
CA GLN A 179 -12.10 -13.77 1.80
C GLN A 179 -13.09 -14.75 2.44
N CYS A 180 -14.24 -14.28 2.87
CA CYS A 180 -15.20 -15.07 3.63
C CYS A 180 -16.29 -15.73 2.77
N ASN A 181 -16.72 -15.07 1.68
CA ASN A 181 -17.87 -15.48 0.88
C ASN A 181 -17.50 -15.86 -0.56
N GLY A 182 -16.30 -15.47 -1.00
CA GLY A 182 -15.75 -15.78 -2.32
C GLY A 182 -16.05 -14.73 -3.40
N ALA A 183 -15.41 -14.92 -4.55
CA ALA A 183 -15.40 -13.95 -5.64
C ALA A 183 -16.78 -13.70 -6.26
N GLU A 184 -17.65 -14.70 -6.33
CA GLU A 184 -18.98 -14.57 -6.95
C GLU A 184 -19.88 -13.60 -6.17
N ILE A 185 -19.91 -13.71 -4.83
CA ILE A 185 -20.69 -12.82 -3.98
C ILE A 185 -20.09 -11.41 -4.01
N ALA A 186 -18.77 -11.31 -3.99
CA ALA A 186 -18.05 -10.05 -4.13
C ALA A 186 -18.32 -9.36 -5.48
N MET A 187 -18.44 -10.11 -6.58
CA MET A 187 -18.83 -9.54 -7.89
C MET A 187 -20.22 -8.95 -7.87
N ARG A 188 -21.18 -9.61 -7.22
CA ARG A 188 -22.55 -9.06 -7.09
C ARG A 188 -22.53 -7.76 -6.28
N MET A 189 -21.85 -7.77 -5.14
CA MET A 189 -21.67 -6.57 -4.29
C MET A 189 -21.03 -5.42 -5.08
N LEU A 190 -19.94 -5.70 -5.81
CA LEU A 190 -19.27 -4.70 -6.64
C LEU A 190 -20.16 -4.16 -7.76
N LYS A 191 -20.95 -5.02 -8.41
CA LYS A 191 -21.90 -4.62 -9.45
C LYS A 191 -22.97 -3.66 -8.89
N ASP A 192 -23.54 -3.99 -7.74
CA ASP A 192 -24.57 -3.16 -7.10
C ASP A 192 -24.00 -1.79 -6.70
N PHE A 193 -22.79 -1.78 -6.14
CA PHE A 193 -22.10 -0.54 -5.81
C PHE A 193 -21.75 0.28 -7.08
N TYR A 194 -21.27 -0.38 -8.13
CA TYR A 194 -20.98 0.27 -9.42
C TYR A 194 -22.23 0.94 -10.00
N MET A 195 -23.38 0.26 -9.99
CA MET A 195 -24.64 0.82 -10.48
C MET A 195 -25.07 2.05 -9.67
N GLN A 196 -24.93 2.01 -8.35
CA GLN A 196 -25.20 3.16 -7.48
C GLN A 196 -24.20 4.31 -7.77
N TYR A 197 -22.93 3.96 -7.99
CA TYR A 197 -21.88 4.93 -8.27
C TYR A 197 -22.13 5.69 -9.58
N ILE A 198 -22.40 4.99 -10.70
CA ILE A 198 -22.64 5.64 -11.99
C ILE A 198 -23.97 6.41 -12.05
N ASN A 199 -24.96 6.00 -11.26
CA ASN A 199 -26.25 6.69 -11.15
C ASN A 199 -26.24 7.86 -10.17
N LEU A 200 -25.07 8.19 -9.57
CA LEU A 200 -24.89 9.26 -8.59
C LEU A 200 -25.85 9.15 -7.38
N SER A 201 -26.21 7.93 -6.99
CA SER A 201 -27.11 7.68 -5.86
C SER A 201 -26.41 7.48 -4.53
N LEU A 202 -25.07 7.47 -4.52
CA LEU A 202 -24.26 7.44 -3.31
C LEU A 202 -24.03 8.85 -2.74
N PRO A 203 -23.71 8.98 -1.43
CA PRO A 203 -23.25 10.24 -0.85
C PRO A 203 -22.06 10.84 -1.60
N VAL A 204 -21.97 12.17 -1.64
CA VAL A 204 -20.94 12.91 -2.41
C VAL A 204 -19.50 12.50 -2.06
N GLU A 205 -19.28 12.09 -0.83
CA GLU A 205 -17.98 11.66 -0.31
C GLU A 205 -17.39 10.45 -1.04
N TYR A 206 -18.23 9.58 -1.61
CA TYR A 206 -17.79 8.45 -2.43
C TYR A 206 -17.15 8.87 -3.76
N TYR A 207 -17.43 10.09 -4.22
CA TYR A 207 -16.94 10.62 -5.50
C TYR A 207 -15.65 11.43 -5.35
N ARG A 208 -15.16 11.63 -4.13
CA ARG A 208 -13.85 12.24 -3.92
C ARG A 208 -12.75 11.40 -4.53
N LYS A 209 -11.77 12.04 -5.13
CA LYS A 209 -10.63 11.41 -5.77
C LYS A 209 -9.84 10.56 -4.76
N PHE A 210 -9.84 9.25 -4.93
CA PHE A 210 -9.14 8.33 -4.04
C PHE A 210 -7.64 8.28 -4.33
N ASP A 211 -7.25 8.10 -5.60
CA ASP A 211 -5.85 8.11 -6.03
C ASP A 211 -5.48 9.45 -6.65
N VAL A 212 -4.61 10.22 -5.98
CA VAL A 212 -4.10 11.51 -6.48
C VAL A 212 -2.87 11.37 -7.38
N SER A 213 -2.28 10.18 -7.47
CA SER A 213 -1.06 9.97 -8.26
C SER A 213 -1.32 9.85 -9.77
N SER A 214 -2.57 9.66 -10.18
CA SER A 214 -2.91 9.56 -11.60
C SER A 214 -3.25 10.94 -12.17
N ASP A 215 -2.43 11.41 -13.10
CA ASP A 215 -2.69 12.62 -13.89
C ASP A 215 -3.87 12.48 -14.87
N TYR A 216 -4.56 11.36 -14.88
CA TYR A 216 -5.74 11.11 -15.71
C TYR A 216 -6.96 11.81 -15.11
N HIS A 217 -7.04 13.10 -15.30
CA HIS A 217 -8.28 13.84 -15.21
C HIS A 217 -9.12 13.55 -16.45
N PHE A 218 -9.94 12.52 -16.41
CA PHE A 218 -11.06 12.45 -17.32
C PHE A 218 -12.03 13.58 -16.93
N LYS A 219 -11.85 14.74 -17.51
CA LYS A 219 -12.93 15.70 -17.59
C LYS A 219 -13.99 15.04 -18.46
N PHE A 220 -15.05 14.53 -17.85
CA PHE A 220 -16.25 14.17 -18.59
C PHE A 220 -16.70 15.42 -19.31
N LYS A 221 -16.37 15.52 -20.59
CA LYS A 221 -17.01 16.50 -21.45
C LYS A 221 -18.49 16.14 -21.49
N THR A 222 -19.32 17.14 -21.34
CA THR A 222 -20.78 17.15 -21.23
C THR A 222 -21.55 16.10 -22.04
N SER A 223 -21.05 15.64 -23.17
CA SER A 223 -21.72 14.63 -24.01
C SER A 223 -21.67 13.19 -23.47
N ILE A 224 -20.71 12.88 -22.60
CA ILE A 224 -20.61 11.55 -21.95
C ILE A 224 -21.20 11.63 -20.54
N GLY A 225 -21.13 12.80 -19.88
CA GLY A 225 -21.71 13.04 -18.56
C GLY A 225 -23.23 12.86 -18.52
N THR A 226 -23.95 13.28 -19.54
CA THR A 226 -25.40 13.10 -19.66
C THR A 226 -25.82 11.63 -19.64
N GLY A 227 -25.01 10.73 -20.20
CA GLY A 227 -25.28 9.29 -20.16
C GLY A 227 -25.13 8.65 -18.76
N PHE A 228 -24.49 9.33 -17.82
CA PHE A 228 -24.25 8.86 -16.46
C PHE A 228 -25.05 9.58 -15.38
N GLY A 229 -26.11 10.30 -15.74
CA GLY A 229 -26.97 10.97 -14.77
C GLY A 229 -26.37 12.25 -14.15
N MET A 230 -25.29 12.78 -14.72
CA MET A 230 -24.66 14.02 -14.22
C MET A 230 -25.58 15.25 -14.27
N ASP A 231 -26.62 15.24 -15.10
CA ASP A 231 -27.59 16.33 -15.17
C ASP A 231 -28.40 16.48 -13.87
N ASN A 232 -28.48 15.41 -13.07
CA ASN A 232 -29.16 15.42 -11.79
C ASN A 232 -28.20 15.68 -10.61
N ALA A 233 -26.89 15.84 -10.87
CA ALA A 233 -25.92 16.09 -9.83
C ALA A 233 -26.07 17.51 -9.27
N THR A 234 -25.99 17.66 -7.95
CA THR A 234 -25.91 18.96 -7.30
C THR A 234 -24.61 19.68 -7.68
N GLU A 235 -24.57 21.03 -7.54
CA GLU A 235 -23.33 21.78 -7.79
C GLU A 235 -22.18 21.33 -6.88
N GLU A 236 -22.48 20.93 -5.65
CA GLU A 236 -21.49 20.34 -4.74
C GLU A 236 -20.97 19.00 -5.27
N GLN A 237 -21.86 18.10 -5.70
CA GLN A 237 -21.46 16.86 -6.35
C GLN A 237 -20.58 17.10 -7.57
N LYS A 238 -20.92 18.07 -8.43
CA LYS A 238 -20.12 18.44 -9.60
C LYS A 238 -18.72 18.92 -9.27
N GLN A 239 -18.53 19.58 -8.13
CA GLN A 239 -17.20 20.03 -7.67
C GLN A 239 -16.30 18.85 -7.25
N TYR A 240 -16.87 17.78 -6.69
CA TYR A 240 -16.14 16.62 -6.18
C TYR A 240 -16.08 15.45 -7.18
N LEU A 241 -16.82 15.53 -8.29
CA LEU A 241 -16.92 14.45 -9.27
C LEU A 241 -15.61 14.20 -10.01
N ASP A 242 -14.71 13.46 -9.36
CA ASP A 242 -13.67 12.72 -10.06
C ASP A 242 -14.16 11.27 -10.28
N ILE A 243 -15.30 11.14 -10.97
CA ILE A 243 -15.93 9.87 -11.28
C ILE A 243 -14.95 8.92 -11.97
N SER A 244 -14.08 9.45 -12.82
CA SER A 244 -13.16 8.65 -13.60
C SER A 244 -12.12 7.93 -12.75
N ASN A 245 -11.63 8.57 -11.68
CA ASN A 245 -10.56 8.02 -10.87
C ASN A 245 -11.02 6.81 -10.05
N ASN A 246 -12.10 6.95 -9.30
CA ASN A 246 -12.66 5.85 -8.53
C ASN A 246 -13.27 4.78 -9.42
N LEU A 247 -13.83 5.16 -10.58
CA LEU A 247 -14.32 4.21 -11.58
C LEU A 247 -13.21 3.29 -12.09
N ARG A 248 -11.99 3.80 -12.32
CA ARG A 248 -10.85 2.97 -12.70
C ARG A 248 -10.54 1.91 -11.65
N ILE A 249 -10.57 2.27 -10.38
CA ILE A 249 -10.37 1.33 -9.26
C ILE A 249 -11.45 0.25 -9.28
N LEU A 250 -12.72 0.64 -9.47
CA LEU A 250 -13.84 -0.32 -9.55
C LEU A 250 -13.70 -1.28 -10.73
N LEU A 251 -13.27 -0.80 -11.89
CA LEU A 251 -13.02 -1.64 -13.08
C LEU A 251 -11.83 -2.59 -12.87
N GLU A 252 -10.76 -2.16 -12.23
CA GLU A 252 -9.63 -3.04 -11.90
C GLU A 252 -10.03 -4.11 -10.86
N LEU A 253 -10.85 -3.75 -9.87
CA LEU A 253 -11.44 -4.72 -8.94
C LEU A 253 -12.29 -5.75 -9.66
N GLN A 254 -13.13 -5.32 -10.62
CA GLN A 254 -13.93 -6.24 -11.43
C GLN A 254 -13.05 -7.24 -12.19
N LYS A 255 -11.98 -6.78 -12.83
CA LYS A 255 -11.02 -7.67 -13.52
C LYS A 255 -10.42 -8.70 -12.56
N LYS A 256 -10.02 -8.29 -11.35
CA LYS A 256 -9.48 -9.21 -10.34
C LYS A 256 -10.50 -10.25 -9.90
N LEU A 257 -11.73 -9.86 -9.63
CA LEU A 257 -12.81 -10.78 -9.24
C LEU A 257 -13.11 -11.80 -10.35
N VAL A 258 -13.14 -11.37 -11.61
CA VAL A 258 -13.28 -12.27 -12.76
C VAL A 258 -12.12 -13.27 -12.82
N GLN A 259 -10.87 -12.82 -12.66
CA GLN A 259 -9.72 -13.70 -12.62
C GLN A 259 -9.79 -14.71 -11.46
N MET A 260 -10.20 -14.25 -10.26
CA MET A 260 -10.37 -15.12 -9.10
C MET A 260 -11.44 -16.19 -9.33
N TYR A 261 -12.56 -15.81 -9.97
CA TYR A 261 -13.64 -16.73 -10.29
C TYR A 261 -13.17 -17.84 -11.24
N PHE A 262 -12.53 -17.47 -12.35
CA PHE A 262 -12.05 -18.45 -13.33
C PHE A 262 -10.88 -19.29 -12.85
N ASN A 263 -10.04 -18.78 -11.97
CA ASN A 263 -8.92 -19.57 -11.41
C ASN A 263 -9.37 -20.63 -10.38
N LYS A 264 -10.64 -20.61 -9.96
CA LYS A 264 -11.22 -21.62 -9.06
C LYS A 264 -12.00 -22.73 -9.81
N HIS A 265 -12.27 -22.53 -11.07
CA HIS A 265 -12.98 -23.45 -11.96
C HIS A 265 -12.11 -23.83 -13.16
#